data_462a822f2ab972ab9e8d4145d6124fe5
#
_entry.id   462a822f2ab972ab9e8d4145d6124fe5
#
_cell.length_a   1.000
_cell.length_b   1.000
_cell.length_c   1.000
_cell.angle_alpha   90.00
_cell.angle_beta   90.00
_cell.angle_gamma   90.00
#
_symmetry.space_group_name_H-M   'P 1'
#
loop_
_entity.id
_entity.type
_entity.pdbx_description
1 polymer ?
#
loop_
_entity_poly.entity_id
_entity_poly.type
_entity_poly.pdbx_seq_one_letter_code
_entity_poly.pdbx_strand_id
1 'polypeptide(L)'
;MIEATERPRLRSAGRSEPALVSFLRGLDWILMAAAAGLVGYGLWVVSGITRFDVPGDDDYFVVRQGFAAALGFVGLVAATLIPIDVWRRYWKLVYCATLGLMIVVYVAAETIRGSKRWIDLGVIQFQPSELGKVLFVLAIAGYVVDRVGPVARWRTISAVIGLGAIPILLVFMQPDLGTALVYAASLFAMLFFVGLRWRMAVSVRQKICS
;
A
#
# COMPACT_ATOMS: atom_id res chain seq x y z
N MET A 1 24.64 -31.27 52.07
CA MET A 1 23.26 -30.84 52.02
C MET A 1 23.27 -29.31 52.13
N ILE A 2 23.36 -28.62 50.99
CA ILE A 2 23.39 -27.16 50.93
C ILE A 2 22.24 -26.77 50.01
N GLU A 3 21.22 -26.22 50.64
CA GLU A 3 19.99 -25.77 50.02
C GLU A 3 20.29 -24.47 49.26
N ALA A 4 20.25 -24.50 47.96
CA ALA A 4 20.38 -23.33 47.10
C ALA A 4 19.10 -22.54 47.15
N THR A 5 19.10 -21.44 47.89
CA THR A 5 18.02 -20.48 47.97
C THR A 5 17.86 -19.76 46.60
N GLU A 6 16.87 -20.18 45.83
CA GLU A 6 16.45 -19.45 44.59
C GLU A 6 15.95 -18.05 44.99
N ARG A 7 16.73 -17.05 44.65
CA ARG A 7 16.28 -15.65 44.70
C ARG A 7 15.25 -15.40 43.58
N PRO A 8 14.04 -14.93 43.91
CA PRO A 8 13.07 -14.58 42.86
C PRO A 8 13.68 -13.42 42.04
N ARG A 9 13.86 -13.68 40.74
CA ARG A 9 14.18 -12.61 39.77
C ARG A 9 13.00 -11.64 39.75
N LEU A 10 13.21 -10.49 40.38
CA LEU A 10 12.31 -9.35 40.22
C LEU A 10 12.25 -9.04 38.73
N ARG A 11 11.13 -9.41 38.10
CA ARG A 11 10.76 -8.88 36.80
C ARG A 11 10.75 -7.36 36.94
N SER A 12 11.75 -6.72 36.36
CA SER A 12 11.72 -5.28 36.17
C SER A 12 10.42 -4.95 35.45
N ALA A 13 9.51 -4.28 36.14
CA ALA A 13 8.32 -3.69 35.55
C ALA A 13 8.82 -2.69 34.52
N GLY A 14 8.96 -3.13 33.27
CA GLY A 14 9.28 -2.27 32.16
C GLY A 14 8.21 -1.17 32.13
N ARG A 15 8.62 0.06 32.35
CA ARG A 15 7.79 1.23 32.13
C ARG A 15 7.17 1.05 30.76
N SER A 16 5.85 0.89 30.70
CA SER A 16 5.11 0.92 29.46
C SER A 16 5.35 2.32 28.86
N GLU A 17 6.24 2.39 27.89
CA GLU A 17 6.43 3.63 27.11
C GLU A 17 5.06 4.04 26.57
N PRO A 18 4.69 5.33 26.63
CA PRO A 18 3.41 5.77 26.07
C PRO A 18 3.34 5.38 24.60
N ALA A 19 2.19 4.85 24.18
CA ALA A 19 1.97 4.32 22.83
C ALA A 19 2.40 5.32 21.73
N LEU A 20 2.28 6.61 22.00
CA LEU A 20 2.72 7.69 21.11
C LEU A 20 4.25 7.71 20.92
N VAL A 21 5.02 7.47 21.99
CA VAL A 21 6.50 7.48 21.90
C VAL A 21 6.99 6.26 21.11
N SER A 22 6.41 5.08 21.34
CA SER A 22 6.74 3.87 20.59
C SER A 22 6.36 4.01 19.11
N PHE A 23 5.23 4.64 18.82
CA PHE A 23 4.80 4.97 17.45
C PHE A 23 5.78 5.92 16.75
N LEU A 24 6.14 7.03 17.38
CA LEU A 24 7.06 8.02 16.82
C LEU A 24 8.47 7.47 16.59
N ARG A 25 8.94 6.55 17.45
CA ARG A 25 10.23 5.85 17.25
C ARG A 25 10.18 4.82 16.12
N GLY A 26 9.00 4.27 15.78
CA GLY A 26 8.82 3.34 14.68
C GLY A 26 8.75 4.01 13.32
N LEU A 27 8.61 5.34 13.23
CA LEU A 27 8.54 6.08 11.99
C LEU A 27 9.95 6.30 11.41
N ASP A 28 10.08 6.05 10.10
CA ASP A 28 11.25 6.44 9.33
C ASP A 28 11.18 7.95 9.02
N TRP A 29 11.87 8.75 9.84
CA TRP A 29 11.88 10.20 9.73
C TRP A 29 12.49 10.71 8.42
N ILE A 30 13.42 9.95 7.82
CA ILE A 30 14.02 10.31 6.53
C ILE A 30 12.95 10.19 5.45
N LEU A 31 12.20 9.09 5.45
CA LEU A 31 11.10 8.87 4.51
C LEU A 31 10.00 9.93 4.70
N MET A 32 9.64 10.25 5.95
CA MET A 32 8.64 11.27 6.25
C MET A 32 9.08 12.66 5.78
N ALA A 33 10.33 13.03 6.03
CA ALA A 33 10.88 14.31 5.58
C ALA A 33 10.94 14.39 4.05
N ALA A 34 11.32 13.30 3.36
CA ALA A 34 11.32 13.24 1.91
C ALA A 34 9.91 13.38 1.33
N ALA A 35 8.94 12.69 1.91
CA ALA A 35 7.52 12.80 1.50
C ALA A 35 6.98 14.22 1.72
N ALA A 36 7.23 14.83 2.88
CA ALA A 36 6.84 16.20 3.17
C ALA A 36 7.51 17.20 2.21
N GLY A 37 8.79 17.00 1.90
CA GLY A 37 9.52 17.81 0.93
C GLY A 37 8.93 17.74 -0.48
N LEU A 38 8.57 16.53 -0.92
CA LEU A 38 7.92 16.33 -2.23
C LEU A 38 6.53 16.97 -2.29
N VAL A 39 5.72 16.83 -1.23
CA VAL A 39 4.40 17.48 -1.14
C VAL A 39 4.55 19.01 -1.15
N GLY A 40 5.47 19.56 -0.33
CA GLY A 40 5.74 20.99 -0.29
C GLY A 40 6.23 21.54 -1.63
N TYR A 41 7.15 20.84 -2.29
CA TYR A 41 7.61 21.18 -3.62
C TYR A 41 6.47 21.13 -4.64
N GLY A 42 5.63 20.09 -4.59
CA GLY A 42 4.45 19.97 -5.46
C GLY A 42 3.47 21.11 -5.29
N LEU A 43 3.16 21.51 -4.04
CA LEU A 43 2.31 22.67 -3.77
C LEU A 43 2.91 23.97 -4.30
N TRP A 44 4.22 24.16 -4.12
CA TRP A 44 4.91 25.34 -4.64
C TRP A 44 4.87 25.41 -6.16
N VAL A 45 5.11 24.30 -6.86
CA VAL A 45 5.03 24.23 -8.32
C VAL A 45 3.61 24.50 -8.80
N VAL A 46 2.59 23.91 -8.16
CA VAL A 46 1.18 24.15 -8.50
C VAL A 46 0.84 25.64 -8.34
N SER A 47 1.26 26.27 -7.24
CA SER A 47 1.01 27.71 -7.02
C SER A 47 1.62 28.59 -8.11
N GLY A 48 2.78 28.19 -8.66
CA GLY A 48 3.43 28.94 -9.73
C GLY A 48 2.79 28.77 -11.11
N ILE A 49 2.31 27.56 -11.43
CA ILE A 49 1.81 27.22 -12.77
C ILE A 49 0.33 27.59 -12.93
N THR A 50 -0.48 27.43 -11.87
CA THR A 50 -1.95 27.53 -11.96
C THR A 50 -2.51 28.87 -11.47
N ARG A 51 -1.65 29.83 -11.16
CA ARG A 51 -2.03 31.11 -10.56
C ARG A 51 -3.03 31.91 -11.37
N PHE A 52 -3.04 31.76 -12.69
CA PHE A 52 -3.90 32.50 -13.60
C PHE A 52 -4.95 31.63 -14.31
N ASP A 53 -5.07 30.35 -13.94
CA ASP A 53 -5.96 29.40 -14.62
C ASP A 53 -7.44 29.62 -14.26
N VAL A 54 -7.74 30.19 -13.08
CA VAL A 54 -9.09 30.49 -12.63
C VAL A 54 -9.23 31.96 -12.38
N PRO A 55 -10.00 32.72 -13.19
CA PRO A 55 -10.21 34.15 -13.01
C PRO A 55 -10.84 34.44 -11.64
N GLY A 56 -10.15 35.23 -10.81
CA GLY A 56 -10.62 35.65 -9.48
C GLY A 56 -10.30 34.72 -8.31
N ASP A 57 -9.59 33.60 -8.54
CA ASP A 57 -9.13 32.71 -7.47
C ASP A 57 -7.74 32.15 -7.81
N ASP A 58 -6.70 32.87 -7.43
CA ASP A 58 -5.30 32.52 -7.68
C ASP A 58 -4.87 31.24 -6.95
N ASP A 59 -5.54 30.88 -5.86
CA ASP A 59 -5.16 29.78 -4.98
C ASP A 59 -6.04 28.52 -5.13
N TYR A 60 -6.99 28.52 -6.07
CA TYR A 60 -7.97 27.45 -6.25
C TYR A 60 -7.35 26.05 -6.29
N PHE A 61 -6.34 25.85 -7.12
CA PHE A 61 -5.67 24.53 -7.24
C PHE A 61 -4.78 24.21 -6.05
N VAL A 62 -4.15 25.20 -5.44
CA VAL A 62 -3.30 25.03 -4.26
C VAL A 62 -4.11 24.56 -3.06
N VAL A 63 -5.28 25.18 -2.83
CA VAL A 63 -6.21 24.80 -1.76
C VAL A 63 -6.71 23.37 -1.94
N ARG A 64 -7.11 23.01 -3.16
CA ARG A 64 -7.54 21.62 -3.48
C ARG A 64 -6.43 20.61 -3.27
N GLN A 65 -5.22 20.92 -3.72
CA GLN A 65 -4.05 20.05 -3.54
C GLN A 65 -3.65 19.94 -2.06
N GLY A 66 -3.70 21.05 -1.33
CA GLY A 66 -3.44 21.06 0.12
C GLY A 66 -4.44 20.22 0.90
N PHE A 67 -5.72 20.31 0.55
CA PHE A 67 -6.76 19.49 1.14
C PHE A 67 -6.55 17.98 0.83
N ALA A 68 -6.19 17.64 -0.41
CA ALA A 68 -5.87 16.27 -0.79
C ALA A 68 -4.63 15.74 -0.03
N ALA A 69 -3.60 16.58 0.14
CA ALA A 69 -2.42 16.24 0.93
C ALA A 69 -2.75 16.00 2.41
N ALA A 70 -3.61 16.84 3.01
CA ALA A 70 -4.07 16.68 4.39
C ALA A 70 -4.85 15.37 4.56
N LEU A 71 -5.75 15.05 3.63
CA LEU A 71 -6.49 13.80 3.62
C LEU A 71 -5.56 12.59 3.46
N GLY A 72 -4.57 12.70 2.59
CA GLY A 72 -3.52 11.68 2.41
C GLY A 72 -2.71 11.47 3.67
N PHE A 73 -2.38 12.53 4.40
CA PHE A 73 -1.68 12.45 5.68
C PHE A 73 -2.52 11.73 6.75
N VAL A 74 -3.81 12.04 6.84
CA VAL A 74 -4.75 11.31 7.73
C VAL A 74 -4.81 9.84 7.36
N GLY A 75 -4.89 9.51 6.07
CA GLY A 75 -4.85 8.14 5.58
C GLY A 75 -3.55 7.41 5.92
N LEU A 76 -2.40 8.10 5.81
CA LEU A 76 -1.09 7.57 6.20
C LEU A 76 -1.08 7.20 7.69
N VAL A 77 -1.50 8.12 8.56
CA VAL A 77 -1.55 7.88 10.01
C VAL A 77 -2.51 6.73 10.32
N ALA A 78 -3.69 6.72 9.73
CA ALA A 78 -4.65 5.63 9.92
C ALA A 78 -4.09 4.28 9.49
N ALA A 79 -3.40 4.20 8.34
CA ALA A 79 -2.80 2.98 7.84
C ALA A 79 -1.66 2.47 8.74
N THR A 80 -0.87 3.37 9.34
CA THR A 80 0.24 2.99 10.25
C THR A 80 -0.25 2.51 11.62
N LEU A 81 -1.45 2.91 12.03
CA LEU A 81 -2.08 2.42 13.26
C LEU A 81 -2.65 1.00 13.14
N ILE A 82 -2.86 0.53 11.93
CA ILE A 82 -3.40 -0.83 11.69
C ILE A 82 -2.25 -1.84 11.71
N PRO A 83 -2.24 -2.83 12.64
CA PRO A 83 -1.24 -3.87 12.68
C PRO A 83 -1.19 -4.66 11.37
N ILE A 84 0.02 -5.04 10.93
CA ILE A 84 0.21 -5.78 9.68
C ILE A 84 -0.57 -7.12 9.65
N ASP A 85 -0.78 -7.73 10.82
CA ASP A 85 -1.55 -8.96 10.95
C ASP A 85 -3.02 -8.81 10.56
N VAL A 86 -3.58 -7.61 10.71
CA VAL A 86 -4.96 -7.30 10.28
C VAL A 86 -5.02 -7.33 8.76
N TRP A 87 -4.09 -6.66 8.07
CA TRP A 87 -3.99 -6.67 6.62
C TRP A 87 -3.82 -8.09 6.08
N ARG A 88 -2.95 -8.88 6.71
CA ARG A 88 -2.75 -10.28 6.39
C ARG A 88 -4.01 -11.11 6.59
N ARG A 89 -4.69 -10.97 7.71
CA ARG A 89 -5.90 -11.74 8.05
C ARG A 89 -7.05 -11.46 7.08
N TYR A 90 -7.23 -10.19 6.72
CA TYR A 90 -8.35 -9.72 5.90
C TYR A 90 -7.97 -9.50 4.43
N TRP A 91 -6.91 -10.12 3.93
CA TRP A 91 -6.44 -9.95 2.56
C TRP A 91 -7.54 -10.15 1.49
N LYS A 92 -8.48 -11.09 1.70
CA LYS A 92 -9.61 -11.32 0.79
C LYS A 92 -10.54 -10.11 0.73
N LEU A 93 -10.86 -9.53 1.89
CA LEU A 93 -11.71 -8.35 1.98
C LEU A 93 -11.02 -7.16 1.30
N VAL A 94 -9.73 -6.98 1.56
CA VAL A 94 -8.92 -5.92 0.93
C VAL A 94 -8.90 -6.09 -0.60
N TYR A 95 -8.72 -7.31 -1.08
CA TYR A 95 -8.77 -7.63 -2.50
C TYR A 95 -10.15 -7.36 -3.12
N CYS A 96 -11.22 -7.81 -2.48
CA CYS A 96 -12.59 -7.55 -2.95
C CYS A 96 -12.90 -6.05 -2.92
N ALA A 97 -12.45 -5.31 -1.89
CA ALA A 97 -12.60 -3.85 -1.85
C ALA A 97 -11.86 -3.17 -3.00
N THR A 98 -10.64 -3.62 -3.34
CA THR A 98 -9.88 -3.12 -4.48
C THR A 98 -10.65 -3.30 -5.79
N LEU A 99 -11.15 -4.52 -6.05
CA LEU A 99 -11.94 -4.79 -7.25
C LEU A 99 -13.25 -4.02 -7.26
N GLY A 100 -13.95 -3.96 -6.12
CA GLY A 100 -15.19 -3.20 -5.97
C GLY A 100 -15.02 -1.72 -6.29
N LEU A 101 -13.97 -1.08 -5.76
CA LEU A 101 -13.63 0.30 -6.09
C LEU A 101 -13.40 0.52 -7.59
N MET A 102 -12.68 -0.40 -8.25
CA MET A 102 -12.43 -0.31 -9.69
C MET A 102 -13.70 -0.50 -10.52
N ILE A 103 -14.57 -1.43 -10.12
CA ILE A 103 -15.84 -1.69 -10.81
C ILE A 103 -16.79 -0.50 -10.63
N VAL A 104 -16.89 0.05 -9.42
CA VAL A 104 -17.73 1.23 -9.15
C VAL A 104 -17.33 2.39 -10.04
N VAL A 105 -16.04 2.65 -10.21
CA VAL A 105 -15.57 3.71 -11.12
C VAL A 105 -15.92 3.40 -12.56
N TYR A 106 -15.69 2.18 -13.00
CA TYR A 106 -16.00 1.80 -14.39
C TYR A 106 -17.48 2.04 -14.75
N VAL A 107 -18.37 1.81 -13.77
CA VAL A 107 -19.82 1.96 -13.96
C VAL A 107 -20.29 3.39 -13.70
N ALA A 108 -19.81 4.04 -12.62
CA ALA A 108 -20.36 5.29 -12.10
C ALA A 108 -19.58 6.55 -12.52
N ALA A 109 -18.32 6.42 -12.99
CA ALA A 109 -17.55 7.59 -13.38
C ALA A 109 -18.05 8.20 -14.69
N GLU A 110 -18.14 9.52 -14.72
CA GLU A 110 -18.37 10.26 -15.93
C GLU A 110 -17.18 10.19 -16.89
N THR A 111 -17.45 10.24 -18.18
CA THR A 111 -16.40 10.17 -19.19
C THR A 111 -15.69 11.53 -19.28
N ILE A 112 -14.53 11.65 -18.64
CA ILE A 112 -13.68 12.84 -18.74
C ILE A 112 -12.54 12.53 -19.73
N ARG A 113 -12.44 13.30 -20.81
CA ARG A 113 -11.43 13.15 -21.87
C ARG A 113 -11.34 11.72 -22.45
N GLY A 114 -12.47 11.03 -22.59
CA GLY A 114 -12.52 9.69 -23.18
C GLY A 114 -12.19 8.54 -22.23
N SER A 115 -11.97 8.78 -20.94
CA SER A 115 -11.72 7.73 -19.97
C SER A 115 -12.55 7.90 -18.70
N LYS A 116 -13.03 6.77 -18.15
CA LYS A 116 -13.84 6.70 -16.93
C LYS A 116 -12.94 6.23 -15.77
N ARG A 117 -12.18 7.13 -15.18
CA ARG A 117 -11.21 6.77 -14.12
C ARG A 117 -11.21 7.71 -12.92
N TRP A 118 -11.94 8.81 -13.01
CA TRP A 118 -12.00 9.82 -11.96
C TRP A 118 -13.42 9.95 -11.44
N ILE A 119 -13.58 10.02 -10.13
CA ILE A 119 -14.81 10.41 -9.46
C ILE A 119 -14.62 11.85 -9.01
N ASP A 120 -15.45 12.75 -9.53
CA ASP A 120 -15.47 14.14 -9.07
C ASP A 120 -16.32 14.23 -7.79
N LEU A 121 -15.66 14.56 -6.68
CA LEU A 121 -16.28 14.80 -5.38
C LEU A 121 -16.48 16.31 -5.13
N GLY A 122 -16.42 17.13 -6.17
CA GLY A 122 -16.52 18.58 -6.11
C GLY A 122 -15.20 19.23 -5.69
N VAL A 123 -14.76 19.05 -4.46
CA VAL A 123 -13.50 19.63 -3.96
C VAL A 123 -12.29 18.82 -4.42
N ILE A 124 -12.42 17.51 -4.58
CA ILE A 124 -11.32 16.62 -4.95
C ILE A 124 -11.76 15.71 -6.09
N GLN A 125 -10.85 15.45 -7.01
CA GLN A 125 -10.99 14.35 -7.97
C GLN A 125 -10.30 13.11 -7.40
N PHE A 126 -11.08 12.08 -7.13
CA PHE A 126 -10.59 10.82 -6.58
C PHE A 126 -10.43 9.79 -7.68
N GLN A 127 -9.23 9.20 -7.76
CA GLN A 127 -8.94 8.08 -8.66
C GLN A 127 -8.79 6.79 -7.84
N PRO A 128 -9.79 5.91 -7.82
CA PRO A 128 -9.75 4.68 -7.04
C PRO A 128 -8.63 3.72 -7.38
N SER A 129 -8.14 3.72 -8.61
CA SER A 129 -7.00 2.90 -9.01
C SER A 129 -5.67 3.32 -8.31
N GLU A 130 -5.55 4.58 -7.84
CA GLU A 130 -4.39 5.02 -7.06
C GLU A 130 -4.36 4.34 -5.69
N LEU A 131 -5.46 4.40 -4.95
CA LEU A 131 -5.60 3.67 -3.68
C LEU A 131 -5.54 2.15 -3.92
N GLY A 132 -6.15 1.69 -5.00
CA GLY A 132 -6.17 0.29 -5.41
C GLY A 132 -4.79 -0.33 -5.57
N LYS A 133 -3.77 0.43 -6.02
CA LYS A 133 -2.38 -0.07 -6.14
C LYS A 133 -1.83 -0.53 -4.79
N VAL A 134 -2.02 0.27 -3.75
CA VAL A 134 -1.55 -0.05 -2.40
C VAL A 134 -2.31 -1.26 -1.84
N LEU A 135 -3.64 -1.24 -1.93
CA LEU A 135 -4.50 -2.32 -1.45
C LEU A 135 -4.22 -3.64 -2.20
N PHE A 136 -3.95 -3.57 -3.49
CA PHE A 136 -3.56 -4.72 -4.32
C PHE A 136 -2.28 -5.38 -3.81
N VAL A 137 -1.22 -4.58 -3.58
CA VAL A 137 0.05 -5.10 -3.06
C VAL A 137 -0.15 -5.74 -1.69
N LEU A 138 -0.90 -5.10 -0.78
CA LEU A 138 -1.22 -5.63 0.54
C LEU A 138 -2.00 -6.94 0.46
N ALA A 139 -3.01 -7.01 -0.42
CA ALA A 139 -3.83 -8.21 -0.59
C ALA A 139 -3.03 -9.39 -1.12
N ILE A 140 -2.21 -9.20 -2.17
CA ILE A 140 -1.37 -10.25 -2.72
C ILE A 140 -0.29 -10.67 -1.72
N ALA A 141 0.32 -9.73 -0.99
CA ALA A 141 1.29 -10.04 0.05
C ALA A 141 0.66 -10.90 1.16
N GLY A 142 -0.54 -10.54 1.63
CA GLY A 142 -1.30 -11.34 2.60
C GLY A 142 -1.60 -12.75 2.08
N TYR A 143 -2.04 -12.87 0.82
CA TYR A 143 -2.26 -14.17 0.19
C TYR A 143 -1.01 -15.04 0.17
N VAL A 144 0.13 -14.45 -0.21
CA VAL A 144 1.42 -15.15 -0.36
C VAL A 144 1.94 -15.62 0.98
N VAL A 145 1.94 -14.76 2.01
CA VAL A 145 2.46 -15.08 3.35
C VAL A 145 1.77 -16.30 3.95
N ASP A 146 0.47 -16.45 3.73
CA ASP A 146 -0.31 -17.57 4.28
C ASP A 146 -0.07 -18.90 3.55
N ARG A 147 0.48 -18.88 2.33
CA ARG A 147 0.60 -20.04 1.45
C ARG A 147 2.01 -20.41 1.04
N VAL A 148 2.97 -19.52 1.24
CA VAL A 148 4.38 -19.83 0.99
C VAL A 148 4.93 -20.63 2.15
N GLY A 149 4.74 -21.97 2.08
CA GLY A 149 5.53 -22.92 2.79
C GLY A 149 6.97 -22.98 2.23
N PRO A 150 7.81 -23.91 2.72
CA PRO A 150 9.19 -24.06 2.26
C PRO A 150 9.32 -24.38 0.77
N VAL A 151 8.23 -24.70 0.10
CA VAL A 151 8.15 -24.95 -1.35
C VAL A 151 6.99 -24.15 -1.92
N ALA A 152 7.31 -23.05 -2.63
CA ALA A 152 6.30 -22.33 -3.42
C ALA A 152 5.83 -23.28 -4.54
N ARG A 153 4.61 -23.82 -4.38
CA ARG A 153 4.01 -24.67 -5.41
C ARG A 153 3.66 -23.82 -6.62
N TRP A 154 3.76 -24.39 -7.81
CA TRP A 154 3.24 -23.80 -9.05
C TRP A 154 1.80 -23.27 -8.90
N ARG A 155 0.99 -23.93 -8.08
CA ARG A 155 -0.35 -23.46 -7.70
C ARG A 155 -0.36 -22.10 -7.04
N THR A 156 0.61 -21.76 -6.21
CA THR A 156 0.68 -20.43 -5.58
C THR A 156 1.06 -19.36 -6.60
N ILE A 157 2.02 -19.67 -7.47
CA ILE A 157 2.47 -18.76 -8.54
C ILE A 157 1.33 -18.47 -9.51
N SER A 158 0.66 -19.53 -10.00
CA SER A 158 -0.47 -19.38 -10.93
C SER A 158 -1.65 -18.64 -10.31
N ALA A 159 -1.93 -18.85 -9.02
CA ALA A 159 -2.95 -18.12 -8.31
C ALA A 159 -2.59 -16.63 -8.12
N VAL A 160 -1.33 -16.30 -7.84
CA VAL A 160 -0.85 -14.90 -7.75
C VAL A 160 -0.97 -14.23 -9.11
N ILE A 161 -0.60 -14.93 -10.19
CA ILE A 161 -0.78 -14.41 -11.56
C ILE A 161 -2.26 -14.17 -11.85
N GLY A 162 -3.14 -15.13 -11.54
CA GLY A 162 -4.58 -15.00 -11.76
C GLY A 162 -5.20 -13.86 -10.96
N LEU A 163 -4.88 -13.78 -9.66
CA LEU A 163 -5.33 -12.67 -8.82
C LEU A 163 -4.79 -11.31 -9.29
N GLY A 164 -3.57 -11.28 -9.82
CA GLY A 164 -2.97 -10.05 -10.33
C GLY A 164 -3.53 -9.63 -11.69
N ALA A 165 -3.85 -10.59 -12.55
CA ALA A 165 -4.37 -10.31 -13.89
C ALA A 165 -5.74 -9.59 -13.86
N ILE A 166 -6.60 -9.92 -12.90
CA ILE A 166 -7.95 -9.35 -12.82
C ILE A 166 -7.91 -7.81 -12.68
N PRO A 167 -7.25 -7.21 -11.66
CA PRO A 167 -7.18 -5.76 -11.55
C PRO A 167 -6.42 -5.11 -12.70
N ILE A 168 -5.37 -5.75 -13.25
CA ILE A 168 -4.64 -5.26 -14.42
C ILE A 168 -5.59 -5.12 -15.61
N LEU A 169 -6.39 -6.15 -15.89
CA LEU A 169 -7.36 -6.12 -16.98
C LEU A 169 -8.46 -5.08 -16.76
N LEU A 170 -8.96 -4.94 -15.52
CA LEU A 170 -9.96 -3.92 -15.20
C LEU A 170 -9.44 -2.50 -15.46
N VAL A 171 -8.20 -2.21 -15.04
CA VAL A 171 -7.57 -0.91 -15.28
C VAL A 171 -7.30 -0.69 -16.77
N PHE A 172 -6.86 -1.73 -17.48
CA PHE A 172 -6.64 -1.67 -18.92
C PHE A 172 -7.95 -1.38 -19.69
N MET A 173 -9.08 -1.93 -19.25
CA MET A 173 -10.40 -1.63 -19.81
C MET A 173 -10.88 -0.19 -19.52
N GLN A 174 -10.25 0.52 -18.55
CA GLN A 174 -10.51 1.93 -18.26
C GLN A 174 -9.65 2.90 -19.10
N PRO A 175 -9.15 2.53 -20.27
CA PRO A 175 -8.04 3.02 -21.08
C PRO A 175 -6.94 3.74 -20.27
N ASP A 176 -6.41 3.10 -19.23
CA ASP A 176 -5.32 3.62 -18.40
C ASP A 176 -4.10 2.70 -18.46
N LEU A 177 -3.37 2.80 -19.56
CA LEU A 177 -2.15 1.99 -19.78
C LEU A 177 -1.09 2.26 -18.72
N GLY A 178 -0.91 3.52 -18.31
CA GLY A 178 0.10 3.91 -17.31
C GLY A 178 -0.13 3.20 -15.98
N THR A 179 -1.34 3.27 -15.46
CA THR A 179 -1.72 2.60 -14.22
C THR A 179 -1.66 1.07 -14.37
N ALA A 180 -2.12 0.51 -15.49
CA ALA A 180 -2.03 -0.94 -15.74
C ALA A 180 -0.59 -1.44 -15.71
N LEU A 181 0.37 -0.69 -16.27
CA LEU A 181 1.80 -1.02 -16.21
C LEU A 181 2.35 -1.00 -14.78
N VAL A 182 1.91 -0.06 -13.93
CA VAL A 182 2.31 -0.03 -12.52
C VAL A 182 1.81 -1.27 -11.77
N TYR A 183 0.56 -1.69 -12.01
CA TYR A 183 0.03 -2.95 -11.44
C TYR A 183 0.81 -4.16 -11.93
N ALA A 184 1.13 -4.22 -13.23
CA ALA A 184 1.91 -5.30 -13.82
C ALA A 184 3.35 -5.35 -13.26
N ALA A 185 4.01 -4.20 -13.11
CA ALA A 185 5.33 -4.11 -12.50
C ALA A 185 5.31 -4.54 -11.02
N SER A 186 4.28 -4.13 -10.27
CA SER A 186 4.09 -4.55 -8.89
C SER A 186 3.89 -6.07 -8.78
N LEU A 187 3.06 -6.65 -9.64
CA LEU A 187 2.86 -8.10 -9.71
C LEU A 187 4.15 -8.83 -10.04
N PHE A 188 4.91 -8.34 -11.02
CA PHE A 188 6.20 -8.92 -11.40
C PHE A 188 7.21 -8.88 -10.24
N ALA A 189 7.31 -7.75 -9.54
CA ALA A 189 8.16 -7.63 -8.36
C ALA A 189 7.76 -8.65 -7.28
N MET A 190 6.47 -8.79 -6.99
CA MET A 190 5.99 -9.78 -6.02
C MET A 190 6.30 -11.21 -6.44
N LEU A 191 6.11 -11.56 -7.70
CA LEU A 191 6.47 -12.87 -8.24
C LEU A 191 7.98 -13.14 -8.15
N PHE A 192 8.79 -12.11 -8.38
CA PHE A 192 10.24 -12.20 -8.22
C PHE A 192 10.64 -12.53 -6.78
N PHE A 193 10.06 -11.84 -5.79
CA PHE A 193 10.31 -12.15 -4.38
C PHE A 193 9.81 -13.54 -3.97
N VAL A 194 8.67 -13.99 -4.48
CA VAL A 194 8.15 -15.35 -4.27
C VAL A 194 9.11 -16.39 -4.87
N GLY A 195 9.61 -16.14 -6.08
CA GLY A 195 10.56 -17.01 -6.77
C GLY A 195 11.93 -17.08 -6.11
N LEU A 196 12.44 -15.97 -5.57
CA LEU A 196 13.71 -15.94 -4.83
C LEU A 196 13.63 -16.77 -3.55
N ARG A 197 12.54 -16.67 -2.80
CA ARG A 197 12.34 -17.52 -1.61
C ARG A 197 12.36 -19.00 -1.95
N TRP A 198 11.85 -19.37 -3.11
CA TRP A 198 11.90 -20.76 -3.56
C TRP A 198 13.34 -21.24 -3.82
N ARG A 199 14.18 -20.45 -4.50
CA ARG A 199 15.59 -20.80 -4.75
C ARG A 199 16.38 -20.95 -3.44
N MET A 200 16.17 -20.08 -2.45
CA MET A 200 16.81 -20.20 -1.14
C MET A 200 16.36 -21.45 -0.38
N ALA A 201 15.07 -21.80 -0.41
CA ALA A 201 14.55 -22.99 0.24
C ALA A 201 15.11 -24.29 -0.38
N VAL A 202 15.31 -24.31 -1.70
CA VAL A 202 15.94 -25.48 -2.40
C VAL A 202 17.42 -25.58 -2.02
N SER A 203 18.15 -24.46 -1.96
CA SER A 203 19.57 -24.46 -1.59
C SER A 203 19.83 -24.91 -0.16
N VAL A 204 18.96 -24.52 0.79
CA VAL A 204 19.04 -24.97 2.19
C VAL A 204 18.75 -26.48 2.30
N ARG A 205 17.78 -26.98 1.54
CA ARG A 205 17.47 -28.41 1.53
C ARG A 205 18.63 -29.27 0.97
N GLN A 206 19.30 -28.81 -0.08
CA GLN A 206 20.48 -29.49 -0.63
C GLN A 206 21.65 -29.55 0.35
N LYS A 207 21.84 -28.49 1.19
CA LYS A 207 22.89 -28.45 2.21
C LYS A 207 22.61 -29.33 3.44
N ILE A 208 21.35 -29.69 3.69
CA ILE A 208 20.95 -30.56 4.82
C ILE A 208 20.97 -32.03 4.41
N CYS A 209 20.85 -32.31 3.11
CA CYS A 209 20.85 -33.71 2.59
C CYS A 209 22.21 -34.13 2.02
N SER A 210 23.23 -33.30 2.05
CA SER A 210 24.64 -33.62 1.78
C SER A 210 25.43 -33.71 3.08
#